data_3ac86ad9dcb01f2176bf96d5b4db888c
#
_entry.id   3ac86ad9dcb01f2176bf96d5b4db888c
#
_cell.length_a   1.000
_cell.length_b   1.000
_cell.length_c   1.000
_cell.angle_alpha   90.00
_cell.angle_beta   90.00
_cell.angle_gamma   90.00
#
_symmetry.space_group_name_H-M   'P 1'
#
loop_
_entity.id
_entity.type
_entity.pdbx_description
1 polymer ?
#
loop_
_entity_poly.entity_id
_entity_poly.type
_entity_poly.pdbx_seq_one_letter_code
_entity_poly.pdbx_strand_id
1 'polypeptide(L)'
;MPISSAVTALAAMTNISSLAPVAPVESATFSNTLLSDSAPMICMMSQSTQNAIAPAKTSDKAVVVKDNAPAKFGAKGSWRWELEGSWMNDFDSDNQLQGAWYASWFLIDNFSLDFGPEVAWFSQGGGNTWGAGPAFMFRWHFLARETWSVYADAGVGLMFSGSNVPSAGSSTNFTPRIGVGVSFEVATNARILTGIRWAHISNANLSENNDGRNSIQLYAGISFPF
;
A
#
# COMPACT_ATOMS: atom_id res chain seq x y z
N MET A 1 -11.81 25.76 28.78
CA MET A 1 -12.62 24.55 28.96
C MET A 1 -11.72 23.34 28.85
N PRO A 2 -11.84 22.30 29.67
CA PRO A 2 -10.70 21.46 30.06
C PRO A 2 -10.34 20.39 29.02
N ILE A 3 -9.04 20.26 28.78
CA ILE A 3 -8.33 19.28 27.91
C ILE A 3 -8.28 17.87 28.57
N SER A 4 -9.26 17.53 29.40
CA SER A 4 -9.19 16.33 30.26
C SER A 4 -9.75 15.03 29.63
N SER A 5 -10.43 15.09 28.48
CA SER A 5 -11.17 13.92 27.97
C SER A 5 -10.43 13.10 26.90
N ALA A 6 -9.38 13.62 26.29
CA ALA A 6 -8.66 12.92 25.22
C ALA A 6 -7.55 11.99 25.73
N VAL A 7 -7.03 12.22 26.94
CA VAL A 7 -5.93 11.39 27.51
C VAL A 7 -6.43 10.07 28.07
N THR A 8 -7.70 10.00 28.46
CA THR A 8 -8.27 8.78 29.06
C THR A 8 -8.57 7.68 28.02
N ALA A 9 -8.76 8.01 26.75
CA ALA A 9 -9.05 7.04 25.70
C ALA A 9 -7.79 6.29 25.22
N LEU A 10 -6.61 6.85 25.33
CA LEU A 10 -5.36 6.20 24.90
C LEU A 10 -4.79 5.24 25.95
N ALA A 11 -5.14 5.40 27.23
CA ALA A 11 -4.72 4.52 28.30
C ALA A 11 -5.49 3.19 28.38
N ALA A 12 -6.64 3.08 27.71
CA ALA A 12 -7.46 1.85 27.69
C ALA A 12 -7.00 0.80 26.66
N MET A 13 -6.06 1.14 25.78
CA MET A 13 -5.57 0.21 24.74
C MET A 13 -4.25 -0.51 25.10
N THR A 14 -3.69 -0.31 26.27
CA THR A 14 -2.41 -0.92 26.66
C THR A 14 -2.52 -2.13 27.58
N ASN A 15 -3.72 -2.65 27.85
CA ASN A 15 -3.92 -3.85 28.69
C ASN A 15 -4.32 -5.07 27.86
N ILE A 16 -3.48 -5.50 26.92
CA ILE A 16 -3.52 -6.85 26.35
C ILE A 16 -2.31 -7.63 26.85
N SER A 17 -2.34 -7.95 28.14
CA SER A 17 -1.40 -8.88 28.78
C SER A 17 -2.18 -10.05 29.35
N SER A 18 -2.64 -10.98 28.50
CA SER A 18 -2.82 -12.39 28.83
C SER A 18 -3.30 -13.15 27.60
N LEU A 19 -2.37 -13.46 26.69
CA LEU A 19 -2.57 -14.59 25.78
C LEU A 19 -1.76 -15.74 26.33
N ALA A 20 -2.48 -16.83 26.68
CA ALA A 20 -1.91 -18.09 27.10
C ALA A 20 -0.95 -18.66 26.03
N PRO A 21 0.11 -19.40 26.43
CA PRO A 21 1.05 -19.96 25.47
C PRO A 21 0.37 -21.00 24.58
N VAL A 22 0.47 -20.80 23.28
CA VAL A 22 0.07 -21.78 22.26
C VAL A 22 1.06 -22.95 22.32
N ALA A 23 0.55 -24.17 22.47
CA ALA A 23 1.33 -25.39 22.44
C ALA A 23 2.05 -25.58 21.09
N PRO A 24 3.26 -26.16 21.07
CA PRO A 24 3.98 -26.39 19.83
C PRO A 24 3.27 -27.43 18.95
N VAL A 25 3.09 -27.09 17.67
CA VAL A 25 2.60 -28.03 16.67
C VAL A 25 3.71 -29.02 16.35
N GLU A 26 3.46 -30.30 16.57
CA GLU A 26 4.34 -31.39 16.19
C GLU A 26 4.55 -31.44 14.68
N SER A 27 5.82 -31.48 14.29
CA SER A 27 6.25 -31.63 12.91
C SER A 27 5.99 -33.08 12.45
N ALA A 28 5.05 -33.26 11.53
CA ALA A 28 4.84 -34.53 10.86
C ALA A 28 6.00 -34.80 9.89
N THR A 29 6.86 -35.72 10.22
CA THR A 29 7.90 -36.28 9.36
C THR A 29 7.27 -37.23 8.32
N PHE A 30 7.29 -36.83 7.05
CA PHE A 30 6.97 -37.73 5.95
C PHE A 30 8.20 -38.60 5.63
N SER A 31 8.11 -39.89 5.93
CA SER A 31 9.07 -40.91 5.52
C SER A 31 8.85 -41.26 4.05
N ASN A 32 9.82 -40.95 3.20
CA ASN A 32 9.90 -41.48 1.84
C ASN A 32 10.42 -42.91 1.88
N THR A 33 9.58 -43.88 1.67
CA THR A 33 9.96 -45.28 1.48
C THR A 33 10.22 -45.48 -0.02
N LEU A 34 11.51 -45.66 -0.36
CA LEU A 34 11.96 -46.13 -1.65
C LEU A 34 11.67 -47.63 -1.76
N LEU A 35 10.84 -48.02 -2.72
CA LEU A 35 10.77 -49.39 -3.18
C LEU A 35 11.71 -49.56 -4.41
N SER A 36 12.79 -50.27 -4.17
CA SER A 36 13.65 -50.89 -5.14
C SER A 36 12.97 -52.20 -5.61
N ASP A 37 12.87 -52.42 -6.89
CA ASP A 37 12.94 -53.77 -7.42
C ASP A 37 13.52 -53.83 -8.82
N SER A 38 14.45 -54.69 -8.89
CA SER A 38 15.38 -55.14 -9.87
C SER A 38 14.77 -55.91 -11.04
N ALA A 39 15.34 -55.82 -12.23
CA ALA A 39 16.08 -56.94 -12.81
C ALA A 39 16.50 -56.67 -14.28
N PRO A 40 17.55 -57.29 -14.76
CA PRO A 40 18.26 -56.90 -15.97
C PRO A 40 17.82 -57.70 -17.19
N MET A 41 17.85 -57.09 -18.37
CA MET A 41 17.81 -57.84 -19.62
C MET A 41 18.95 -57.38 -20.54
N ILE A 42 19.90 -58.30 -20.68
CA ILE A 42 20.99 -58.32 -21.65
C ILE A 42 20.40 -58.45 -23.04
N CYS A 43 20.78 -57.58 -23.98
CA CYS A 43 20.76 -57.96 -25.42
C CYS A 43 21.98 -57.35 -26.10
N MET A 44 22.75 -58.24 -26.70
CA MET A 44 23.99 -58.00 -27.39
C MET A 44 23.84 -57.45 -28.80
N MET A 45 24.85 -56.66 -29.16
CA MET A 45 25.47 -56.51 -30.48
C MET A 45 24.64 -55.95 -31.65
N SER A 46 25.04 -54.79 -32.12
CA SER A 46 25.57 -54.67 -33.49
C SER A 46 26.37 -53.36 -33.63
N GLN A 47 27.64 -53.44 -33.93
CA GLN A 47 28.47 -52.33 -34.35
C GLN A 47 28.15 -51.96 -35.79
N SER A 48 27.75 -50.74 -36.03
CA SER A 48 27.78 -50.10 -37.33
C SER A 48 28.52 -48.77 -37.19
N THR A 49 29.72 -48.76 -37.70
CA THR A 49 30.53 -47.56 -37.92
C THR A 49 29.88 -46.67 -38.95
N GLN A 50 29.28 -45.60 -38.56
CA GLN A 50 28.95 -44.47 -39.45
C GLN A 50 29.63 -43.22 -38.91
N ASN A 51 30.54 -42.70 -39.73
CA ASN A 51 31.09 -41.36 -39.57
C ASN A 51 29.95 -40.33 -39.60
N ALA A 52 29.51 -39.87 -38.45
CA ALA A 52 28.58 -38.77 -38.36
C ALA A 52 29.38 -37.45 -38.23
N ILE A 53 29.28 -36.66 -39.27
CA ILE A 53 29.66 -35.22 -39.27
C ILE A 53 28.97 -34.57 -38.06
N ALA A 54 29.72 -33.99 -37.18
CA ALA A 54 29.18 -33.27 -36.02
C ALA A 54 28.32 -32.11 -36.50
N PRO A 55 27.05 -32.02 -36.10
CA PRO A 55 26.23 -30.85 -36.40
C PRO A 55 26.81 -29.66 -35.64
N ALA A 56 26.99 -28.56 -36.37
CA ALA A 56 27.36 -27.27 -35.82
C ALA A 56 26.35 -26.95 -34.72
N LYS A 57 26.83 -26.64 -33.49
CA LYS A 57 26.02 -26.09 -32.40
C LYS A 57 25.47 -24.74 -32.83
N THR A 58 24.30 -24.73 -33.38
CA THR A 58 23.51 -23.52 -33.50
C THR A 58 23.19 -23.09 -32.07
N SER A 59 23.85 -22.04 -31.64
CA SER A 59 23.52 -21.37 -30.38
C SER A 59 22.16 -20.71 -30.56
N ASP A 60 21.09 -21.45 -30.31
CA ASP A 60 19.77 -20.88 -30.12
C ASP A 60 19.86 -20.00 -28.87
N LYS A 61 20.19 -18.73 -29.08
CA LYS A 61 19.86 -17.70 -28.09
C LYS A 61 18.34 -17.74 -27.96
N ALA A 62 17.87 -18.41 -26.91
CA ALA A 62 16.48 -18.32 -26.54
C ALA A 62 16.14 -16.82 -26.44
N VAL A 63 15.35 -16.33 -27.39
CA VAL A 63 14.76 -15.00 -27.30
C VAL A 63 13.83 -15.07 -26.09
N VAL A 64 14.30 -14.54 -24.97
CA VAL A 64 13.45 -14.32 -23.79
C VAL A 64 12.42 -13.30 -24.23
N VAL A 65 11.29 -13.77 -24.72
CA VAL A 65 10.11 -12.93 -24.90
C VAL A 65 9.74 -12.47 -23.48
N LYS A 66 10.06 -11.22 -23.17
CA LYS A 66 9.53 -10.61 -21.96
C LYS A 66 8.03 -10.63 -22.08
N ASP A 67 7.38 -11.43 -21.24
CA ASP A 67 5.95 -11.43 -21.10
C ASP A 67 5.56 -10.01 -20.63
N ASN A 68 4.98 -9.21 -21.53
CA ASN A 68 4.57 -7.83 -21.26
C ASN A 68 3.23 -7.77 -20.50
N ALA A 69 2.77 -8.89 -19.93
CA ALA A 69 1.59 -8.89 -19.09
C ALA A 69 1.83 -8.01 -17.87
N PRO A 70 0.88 -7.14 -17.50
CA PRO A 70 0.99 -6.31 -16.31
C PRO A 70 1.22 -7.18 -15.07
N ALA A 71 2.13 -6.74 -14.19
CA ALA A 71 2.41 -7.46 -12.95
C ALA A 71 1.12 -7.61 -12.12
N LYS A 72 0.99 -8.76 -11.44
CA LYS A 72 -0.11 -9.00 -10.50
C LYS A 72 -0.16 -7.87 -9.46
N PHE A 73 -1.36 -7.46 -9.07
CA PHE A 73 -1.55 -6.46 -8.01
C PHE A 73 -0.82 -6.88 -6.74
N GLY A 74 -0.09 -5.96 -6.14
CA GLY A 74 0.66 -6.20 -4.91
C GLY A 74 2.00 -6.89 -5.09
N ALA A 75 2.41 -7.24 -6.31
CA ALA A 75 3.70 -7.89 -6.54
C ALA A 75 4.87 -6.95 -6.25
N LYS A 76 5.87 -7.44 -5.52
CA LYS A 76 7.09 -6.70 -5.23
C LYS A 76 7.71 -6.12 -6.51
N GLY A 77 8.13 -4.86 -6.45
CA GLY A 77 8.77 -4.14 -7.55
C GLY A 77 7.80 -3.59 -8.59
N SER A 78 6.50 -3.92 -8.52
CA SER A 78 5.50 -3.37 -9.44
C SER A 78 5.16 -1.93 -9.10
N TRP A 79 4.73 -1.19 -10.12
CA TRP A 79 4.30 0.20 -10.03
C TRP A 79 2.86 0.34 -10.45
N ARG A 80 2.16 1.29 -9.84
CA ARG A 80 0.79 1.62 -10.21
C ARG A 80 0.57 3.13 -10.11
N TRP A 81 -0.35 3.63 -10.94
CA TRP A 81 -0.93 4.96 -10.75
C TRP A 81 -2.16 4.84 -9.84
N GLU A 82 -2.38 5.86 -9.02
CA GLU A 82 -3.59 6.00 -8.22
C GLU A 82 -4.11 7.44 -8.30
N LEU A 83 -5.40 7.58 -8.56
CA LEU A 83 -6.13 8.85 -8.43
C LEU A 83 -7.08 8.70 -7.25
N GLU A 84 -6.97 9.59 -6.28
CA GLU A 84 -7.79 9.58 -5.06
C GLU A 84 -8.53 10.91 -4.92
N GLY A 85 -9.82 10.83 -4.57
CA GLY A 85 -10.62 11.95 -4.09
C GLY A 85 -11.04 11.72 -2.65
N SER A 86 -11.05 12.74 -1.82
CA SER A 86 -11.46 12.62 -0.43
C SER A 86 -12.20 13.85 0.09
N TRP A 87 -13.02 13.60 1.09
CA TRP A 87 -13.69 14.62 1.90
C TRP A 87 -13.28 14.43 3.36
N MET A 88 -13.02 15.55 4.04
CA MET A 88 -12.64 15.59 5.45
C MET A 88 -13.56 16.54 6.21
N ASN A 89 -13.87 16.19 7.43
CA ASN A 89 -14.64 17.02 8.36
C ASN A 89 -14.01 16.95 9.75
N ASP A 90 -13.93 18.09 10.42
CA ASP A 90 -13.32 18.22 11.75
C ASP A 90 -14.34 18.19 12.90
N PHE A 91 -15.62 18.00 12.59
CA PHE A 91 -16.77 18.02 13.52
C PHE A 91 -17.09 19.40 14.12
N ASP A 92 -16.30 20.43 13.82
CA ASP A 92 -16.52 21.81 14.29
C ASP A 92 -17.10 22.73 13.19
N SER A 93 -17.43 22.21 12.02
CA SER A 93 -17.98 22.83 10.82
C SER A 93 -17.01 23.13 9.68
N ASP A 94 -15.71 22.93 9.86
CA ASP A 94 -14.73 23.05 8.79
C ASP A 94 -14.69 21.78 7.91
N ASN A 95 -14.56 21.99 6.62
CA ASN A 95 -14.54 20.92 5.64
C ASN A 95 -13.35 21.06 4.69
N GLN A 96 -12.89 19.93 4.15
CA GLN A 96 -11.85 19.89 3.14
C GLN A 96 -12.21 18.90 2.06
N LEU A 97 -12.09 19.32 0.81
CA LEU A 97 -12.09 18.44 -0.35
C LEU A 97 -10.66 18.33 -0.86
N GLN A 98 -10.22 17.12 -1.17
CA GLN A 98 -8.84 16.89 -1.62
C GLN A 98 -8.84 15.90 -2.78
N GLY A 99 -7.98 16.17 -3.75
CA GLY A 99 -7.59 15.27 -4.82
C GLY A 99 -6.10 14.95 -4.72
N ALA A 100 -5.74 13.72 -5.05
CA ALA A 100 -4.36 13.27 -5.06
C ALA A 100 -4.07 12.41 -6.30
N TRP A 101 -2.83 12.46 -6.76
CA TRP A 101 -2.31 11.58 -7.80
C TRP A 101 -1.03 10.95 -7.32
N TYR A 102 -1.05 9.64 -7.06
CA TYR A 102 0.09 8.92 -6.54
C TYR A 102 0.71 7.97 -7.57
N ALA A 103 2.02 7.86 -7.51
CA ALA A 103 2.75 6.69 -7.98
C ALA A 103 2.93 5.75 -6.79
N SER A 104 2.41 4.54 -6.91
CA SER A 104 2.47 3.51 -5.87
C SER A 104 3.51 2.48 -6.25
N TRP A 105 4.55 2.33 -5.46
CA TRP A 105 5.62 1.37 -5.64
C TRP A 105 5.54 0.27 -4.57
N PHE A 106 5.34 -0.99 -4.97
CA PHE A 106 5.35 -2.12 -4.08
C PHE A 106 6.78 -2.51 -3.67
N LEU A 107 7.20 -2.13 -2.47
CA LEU A 107 8.52 -2.38 -1.91
C LEU A 107 8.76 -3.87 -1.63
N ILE A 108 7.74 -4.53 -1.11
CA ILE A 108 7.61 -5.97 -0.91
C ILE A 108 6.19 -6.38 -1.30
N ASP A 109 5.89 -7.67 -1.35
CA ASP A 109 4.55 -8.13 -1.70
C ASP A 109 3.50 -7.53 -0.75
N ASN A 110 2.48 -6.93 -1.32
CA ASN A 110 1.35 -6.30 -0.65
C ASN A 110 1.69 -5.10 0.27
N PHE A 111 2.88 -4.52 0.15
CA PHE A 111 3.25 -3.30 0.88
C PHE A 111 3.83 -2.27 -0.09
N SER A 112 3.17 -1.12 -0.21
CA SER A 112 3.57 -0.04 -1.11
C SER A 112 4.00 1.23 -0.36
N LEU A 113 4.82 2.01 -1.05
CA LEU A 113 5.05 3.42 -0.84
C LEU A 113 4.32 4.16 -1.97
N ASP A 114 3.35 4.97 -1.60
CA ASP A 114 2.59 5.81 -2.52
C ASP A 114 3.08 7.25 -2.33
N PHE A 115 3.40 7.95 -3.42
CA PHE A 115 3.89 9.31 -3.34
C PHE A 115 3.41 10.13 -4.54
N GLY A 116 3.16 11.41 -4.30
CA GLY A 116 2.69 12.30 -5.35
C GLY A 116 2.13 13.61 -4.85
N PRO A 117 1.61 14.44 -5.76
CA PRO A 117 0.99 15.71 -5.42
C PRO A 117 -0.43 15.53 -4.88
N GLU A 118 -0.80 16.44 -4.01
CA GLU A 118 -2.16 16.65 -3.50
C GLU A 118 -2.58 18.09 -3.71
N VAL A 119 -3.88 18.28 -3.98
CA VAL A 119 -4.53 19.60 -4.04
C VAL A 119 -5.76 19.56 -3.15
N ALA A 120 -5.95 20.57 -2.34
CA ALA A 120 -7.06 20.65 -1.41
C ALA A 120 -7.79 21.99 -1.50
N TRP A 121 -9.09 21.94 -1.30
CA TRP A 121 -9.94 23.08 -1.03
C TRP A 121 -10.40 23.03 0.42
N PHE A 122 -10.10 24.09 1.16
CA PHE A 122 -10.48 24.25 2.56
C PHE A 122 -11.66 25.22 2.66
N SER A 123 -12.76 24.74 3.25
CA SER A 123 -13.91 25.55 3.63
C SER A 123 -13.89 25.69 5.15
N GLN A 124 -13.59 26.89 5.64
CA GLN A 124 -13.33 27.13 7.06
C GLN A 124 -13.80 28.51 7.51
N GLY A 125 -14.00 28.65 8.82
CA GLY A 125 -14.22 29.97 9.42
C GLY A 125 -13.04 30.89 9.13
N GLY A 126 -13.30 32.15 8.76
CA GLY A 126 -12.24 33.11 8.40
C GLY A 126 -11.91 33.19 6.91
N GLY A 127 -12.49 32.29 6.08
CA GLY A 127 -12.37 32.33 4.62
C GLY A 127 -11.83 31.06 4.01
N ASN A 128 -12.33 30.73 2.84
CA ASN A 128 -11.93 29.55 2.09
C ASN A 128 -10.58 29.74 1.42
N THR A 129 -9.85 28.66 1.23
CA THR A 129 -8.53 28.70 0.56
C THR A 129 -8.20 27.40 -0.16
N TRP A 130 -7.32 27.48 -1.14
CA TRP A 130 -6.68 26.33 -1.77
C TRP A 130 -5.33 26.05 -1.15
N GLY A 131 -4.95 24.78 -1.18
CA GLY A 131 -3.60 24.34 -0.85
C GLY A 131 -3.15 23.23 -1.78
N ALA A 132 -1.84 23.06 -1.89
CA ALA A 132 -1.23 21.98 -2.64
C ALA A 132 0.12 21.59 -2.04
N GLY A 133 0.57 20.37 -2.30
CA GLY A 133 1.88 19.92 -1.88
C GLY A 133 2.12 18.43 -2.14
N PRO A 134 3.31 17.93 -1.85
CA PRO A 134 3.64 16.52 -1.97
C PRO A 134 3.12 15.74 -0.74
N ALA A 135 2.86 14.44 -0.97
CA ALA A 135 2.53 13.52 0.11
C ALA A 135 3.18 12.16 -0.11
N PHE A 136 3.36 11.45 0.99
CA PHE A 136 3.87 10.09 1.05
C PHE A 136 2.96 9.26 1.95
N MET A 137 2.59 8.07 1.48
CA MET A 137 1.76 7.12 2.21
C MET A 137 2.40 5.74 2.14
N PHE A 138 2.49 5.04 3.25
CA PHE A 138 2.73 3.60 3.28
C PHE A 138 1.39 2.89 3.34
N ARG A 139 1.23 1.84 2.54
CA ARG A 139 0.00 1.04 2.51
C ARG A 139 0.33 -0.44 2.58
N TRP A 140 -0.26 -1.11 3.55
CA TRP A 140 -0.08 -2.54 3.78
C TRP A 140 -1.40 -3.29 3.58
N HIS A 141 -1.47 -4.09 2.51
CA HIS A 141 -2.59 -4.99 2.22
C HIS A 141 -2.43 -6.27 3.04
N PHE A 142 -2.73 -6.20 4.34
CA PHE A 142 -2.51 -7.31 5.29
C PHE A 142 -3.44 -8.50 5.06
N LEU A 143 -4.57 -8.29 4.40
CA LEU A 143 -5.45 -9.36 3.92
C LEU A 143 -5.64 -9.17 2.42
N ALA A 144 -4.81 -9.85 1.62
CA ALA A 144 -4.86 -9.77 0.17
C ALA A 144 -5.47 -11.04 -0.42
N ARG A 145 -6.44 -10.85 -1.33
CA ARG A 145 -7.06 -11.86 -2.16
C ARG A 145 -6.90 -11.46 -3.62
N GLU A 146 -7.24 -12.36 -4.51
CA GLU A 146 -7.06 -12.16 -5.95
C GLU A 146 -7.81 -10.92 -6.44
N THR A 147 -9.07 -10.76 -6.04
CA THR A 147 -9.95 -9.68 -6.49
C THR A 147 -10.21 -8.58 -5.46
N TRP A 148 -9.79 -8.74 -4.21
CA TRP A 148 -9.99 -7.73 -3.17
C TRP A 148 -8.91 -7.80 -2.09
N SER A 149 -8.79 -6.73 -1.32
CA SER A 149 -7.91 -6.71 -0.15
C SER A 149 -8.45 -5.77 0.93
N VAL A 150 -8.01 -6.02 2.17
CA VAL A 150 -8.12 -5.06 3.28
C VAL A 150 -6.73 -4.54 3.56
N TYR A 151 -6.61 -3.25 3.80
CA TYR A 151 -5.34 -2.61 4.05
C TYR A 151 -5.40 -1.60 5.19
N ALA A 152 -4.25 -1.33 5.77
CA ALA A 152 -3.98 -0.17 6.60
C ALA A 152 -3.03 0.76 5.85
N ASP A 153 -3.19 2.06 6.03
CA ASP A 153 -2.27 3.04 5.49
C ASP A 153 -1.92 4.12 6.52
N ALA A 154 -0.72 4.67 6.38
CA ALA A 154 -0.24 5.77 7.20
C ALA A 154 0.72 6.63 6.40
N GLY A 155 0.69 7.93 6.58
CA GLY A 155 1.58 8.81 5.85
C GLY A 155 1.49 10.27 6.28
N VAL A 156 2.18 11.11 5.52
CA VAL A 156 2.24 12.54 5.76
C VAL A 156 2.33 13.30 4.44
N GLY A 157 1.63 14.41 4.35
CA GLY A 157 1.80 15.41 3.29
C GLY A 157 2.43 16.68 3.85
N LEU A 158 2.96 17.49 2.95
CA LEU A 158 3.35 18.87 3.19
C LEU A 158 2.44 19.77 2.36
N MET A 159 1.61 20.57 3.02
CA MET A 159 0.58 21.40 2.39
C MET A 159 0.94 22.88 2.48
N PHE A 160 0.99 23.53 1.33
CA PHE A 160 1.13 24.98 1.20
C PHE A 160 -0.22 25.55 0.77
N SER A 161 -0.78 26.45 1.57
CA SER A 161 -2.09 27.05 1.34
C SER A 161 -2.02 28.56 1.12
N GLY A 162 -2.99 29.11 0.39
CA GLY A 162 -3.07 30.53 0.07
C GLY A 162 -3.35 31.43 1.28
N SER A 163 -3.92 30.86 2.34
CA SER A 163 -4.11 31.51 3.65
C SER A 163 -3.92 30.47 4.76
N ASN A 164 -3.92 30.88 6.00
CA ASN A 164 -3.73 29.98 7.15
C ASN A 164 -4.80 28.89 7.21
N VAL A 165 -4.38 27.66 7.52
CA VAL A 165 -5.23 26.47 7.73
C VAL A 165 -4.74 25.71 8.97
N PRO A 166 -5.58 25.55 10.03
CA PRO A 166 -6.83 26.30 10.28
C PRO A 166 -6.61 27.82 10.25
N SER A 167 -7.68 28.60 10.26
CA SER A 167 -7.59 30.07 10.12
C SER A 167 -6.70 30.75 11.18
N ALA A 168 -6.58 30.16 12.37
CA ALA A 168 -5.65 30.60 13.45
C ALA A 168 -4.30 29.85 13.41
N GLY A 169 -4.03 29.02 12.43
CA GLY A 169 -2.78 28.27 12.27
C GLY A 169 -1.80 28.93 11.31
N SER A 170 -1.27 28.18 10.35
CA SER A 170 -0.30 28.66 9.37
C SER A 170 -0.64 28.25 7.94
N SER A 171 0.03 28.87 6.95
CA SER A 171 -0.13 28.52 5.52
C SER A 171 0.79 27.37 5.07
N THR A 172 1.68 26.89 5.93
CA THR A 172 2.54 25.74 5.67
C THR A 172 2.34 24.72 6.77
N ASN A 173 1.83 23.55 6.41
CA ASN A 173 1.42 22.54 7.36
C ASN A 173 1.86 21.14 6.94
N PHE A 174 2.11 20.29 7.92
CA PHE A 174 2.14 18.85 7.76
C PHE A 174 0.73 18.29 7.88
N THR A 175 0.47 17.23 7.11
CA THR A 175 -0.83 16.55 7.08
C THR A 175 -0.69 15.05 7.35
N PRO A 176 -0.25 14.64 8.57
CA PRO A 176 -0.19 13.23 8.93
C PRO A 176 -1.58 12.59 8.93
N ARG A 177 -1.65 11.35 8.49
CA ARG A 177 -2.89 10.58 8.44
C ARG A 177 -2.63 9.10 8.62
N ILE A 178 -3.60 8.38 9.17
CA ILE A 178 -3.58 6.94 9.38
C ILE A 178 -5.00 6.39 9.22
N GLY A 179 -5.14 5.23 8.60
CA GLY A 179 -6.45 4.66 8.39
C GLY A 179 -6.47 3.22 7.93
N VAL A 180 -7.66 2.81 7.53
CA VAL A 180 -7.93 1.49 6.99
C VAL A 180 -8.84 1.61 5.77
N GLY A 181 -8.71 0.64 4.87
CA GLY A 181 -9.52 0.62 3.66
C GLY A 181 -9.63 -0.77 3.04
N VAL A 182 -10.39 -0.80 1.97
CA VAL A 182 -10.59 -1.99 1.15
C VAL A 182 -10.33 -1.67 -0.31
N SER A 183 -9.84 -2.64 -1.06
CA SER A 183 -9.72 -2.52 -2.51
C SER A 183 -10.45 -3.65 -3.21
N PHE A 184 -11.03 -3.35 -4.38
CA PHE A 184 -11.75 -4.30 -5.21
C PHE A 184 -11.31 -4.17 -6.66
N GLU A 185 -11.05 -5.28 -7.32
CA GLU A 185 -10.80 -5.32 -8.76
C GLU A 185 -12.12 -5.09 -9.50
N VAL A 186 -12.14 -4.09 -10.37
CA VAL A 186 -13.33 -3.69 -11.14
C VAL A 186 -13.16 -3.90 -12.64
N ALA A 187 -11.93 -4.04 -13.09
CA ALA A 187 -11.56 -4.42 -14.44
C ALA A 187 -10.18 -5.08 -14.40
N THR A 188 -9.74 -5.69 -15.50
CA THR A 188 -8.43 -6.31 -15.59
C THR A 188 -7.33 -5.37 -15.13
N ASN A 189 -6.71 -5.69 -13.99
CA ASN A 189 -5.68 -4.90 -13.33
C ASN A 189 -6.09 -3.48 -12.85
N ALA A 190 -7.37 -3.10 -12.89
CA ALA A 190 -7.85 -1.85 -12.31
C ALA A 190 -8.59 -2.13 -11.00
N ARG A 191 -8.29 -1.35 -9.95
CA ARG A 191 -8.90 -1.49 -8.63
C ARG A 191 -9.47 -0.18 -8.13
N ILE A 192 -10.66 -0.25 -7.53
CA ILE A 192 -11.16 0.81 -6.68
C ILE A 192 -10.60 0.60 -5.28
N LEU A 193 -10.18 1.68 -4.65
CA LEU A 193 -9.80 1.75 -3.24
C LEU A 193 -10.76 2.69 -2.52
N THR A 194 -11.12 2.36 -1.30
CA THR A 194 -11.92 3.26 -0.45
C THR A 194 -11.63 2.98 1.01
N GLY A 195 -11.81 3.99 1.86
CA GLY A 195 -11.52 3.82 3.27
C GLY A 195 -11.81 5.06 4.09
N ILE A 196 -11.39 4.96 5.34
CA ILE A 196 -11.49 6.02 6.34
C ILE A 196 -10.13 6.23 6.99
N ARG A 197 -9.73 7.49 7.17
CA ARG A 197 -8.51 7.90 7.88
C ARG A 197 -8.84 8.91 8.95
N TRP A 198 -8.14 8.85 10.05
CA TRP A 198 -7.90 10.01 10.87
C TRP A 198 -6.83 10.86 10.18
N ALA A 199 -7.05 12.16 10.10
CA ALA A 199 -6.13 13.12 9.51
C ALA A 199 -5.91 14.27 10.49
N HIS A 200 -4.68 14.78 10.51
CA HIS A 200 -4.32 15.95 11.29
C HIS A 200 -3.64 16.97 10.38
N ILE A 201 -3.84 18.25 10.66
CA ILE A 201 -3.11 19.33 10.00
C ILE A 201 -2.52 20.25 11.05
N SER A 202 -1.22 20.52 10.97
CA SER A 202 -0.51 21.46 11.86
C SER A 202 0.86 21.81 11.29
N ASN A 203 1.45 22.87 11.77
CA ASN A 203 2.80 23.29 11.36
C ASN A 203 3.93 22.67 12.21
N ALA A 204 3.64 21.73 13.09
CA ALA A 204 4.60 21.09 14.00
C ALA A 204 5.43 22.11 14.86
N ASN A 205 4.85 23.23 15.22
CA ASN A 205 5.50 24.34 15.94
C ASN A 205 6.65 25.04 15.16
N LEU A 206 6.64 24.97 13.82
CA LEU A 206 7.60 25.71 12.99
C LEU A 206 7.29 27.22 12.92
N SER A 207 6.11 27.65 13.36
CA SER A 207 5.71 29.05 13.48
C SER A 207 4.96 29.27 14.81
N GLU A 208 4.84 30.53 15.23
CA GLU A 208 4.24 30.90 16.52
C GLU A 208 2.80 30.44 16.70
N ASN A 209 2.01 30.41 15.61
CA ASN A 209 0.62 29.93 15.62
C ASN A 209 0.55 28.51 15.10
N ASN A 210 0.34 27.55 15.99
CA ASN A 210 0.20 26.14 15.64
C ASN A 210 -1.14 25.57 16.13
N ASP A 211 -2.23 26.24 15.77
CA ASP A 211 -3.55 25.65 15.93
C ASP A 211 -3.69 24.50 14.95
N GLY A 212 -3.67 23.28 15.48
CA GLY A 212 -3.87 22.07 14.69
C GLY A 212 -5.35 21.71 14.58
N ARG A 213 -5.70 20.95 13.54
CA ARG A 213 -7.04 20.44 13.32
C ARG A 213 -7.02 18.93 13.10
N ASN A 214 -7.91 18.22 13.79
CA ASN A 214 -8.15 16.79 13.58
C ASN A 214 -9.42 16.61 12.75
N SER A 215 -9.38 15.68 11.82
CA SER A 215 -10.51 15.40 10.93
C SER A 215 -10.66 13.90 10.68
N ILE A 216 -11.86 13.50 10.33
CA ILE A 216 -12.11 12.22 9.69
C ILE A 216 -12.11 12.42 8.18
N GLN A 217 -11.30 11.64 7.48
CA GLN A 217 -11.20 11.61 6.02
C GLN A 217 -11.92 10.38 5.49
N LEU A 218 -12.87 10.59 4.60
CA LEU A 218 -13.45 9.54 3.74
C LEU A 218 -12.85 9.70 2.35
N TYR A 219 -12.38 8.61 1.74
CA TYR A 219 -11.74 8.65 0.44
C TYR A 219 -12.18 7.51 -0.47
N ALA A 220 -12.08 7.76 -1.75
CA ALA A 220 -12.17 6.76 -2.80
C ALA A 220 -11.19 7.08 -3.92
N GLY A 221 -10.65 6.05 -4.54
CA GLY A 221 -9.68 6.19 -5.62
C GLY A 221 -9.75 5.03 -6.59
N ILE A 222 -9.04 5.19 -7.70
CA ILE A 222 -8.83 4.15 -8.70
C ILE A 222 -7.33 3.94 -8.90
N SER A 223 -6.91 2.68 -8.90
CA SER A 223 -5.53 2.26 -9.15
C SER A 223 -5.45 1.38 -10.39
N PHE A 224 -4.45 1.66 -11.24
CA PHE A 224 -4.19 0.95 -12.49
C PHE A 224 -2.67 0.77 -12.70
N PRO A 225 -2.22 -0.26 -13.44
CA PRO A 225 -0.79 -0.50 -13.63
C PRO A 225 -0.12 0.63 -14.40
N PHE A 226 1.20 0.73 -14.17
CA PHE A 226 2.08 1.68 -14.84
C PHE A 226 2.27 1.33 -16.30
#